data_595207fc3ee8a17e1e99a8a61865927b
#
_entry.id   595207fc3ee8a17e1e99a8a61865927b
#
_cell.length_a   1.000
_cell.length_b   1.000
_cell.length_c   1.000
_cell.angle_alpha   90.00
_cell.angle_beta   90.00
_cell.angle_gamma   90.00
#
_symmetry.space_group_name_H-M   'P 1'
#
loop_
_entity.id
_entity.type
_entity.pdbx_description
1 polymer ?
#
loop_
_entity_poly.entity_id
_entity_poly.type
_entity_poly.pdbx_seq_one_letter_code
_entity_poly.pdbx_strand_id
1 'polypeptide(L)'
;MKPRCWLCGLLAALCAGCGGGDAVPVVEFYGDSLTFGSIEGPAGALTRLDVPPVRRAQELLGDAAVCVDMSLPGATVRDALDGVAMMPFGRFAEHVAATSASVMVIRYGGADAVRGTPLADFERGLAAMVGLAKSVGKRVLLVGVIATTTGVTDDYDLIVERVADAHGTDFVDVRAVPVALPDDLADAVHPAQAWSDRITAAIVRHLQAMTKP
;
A
#
# COMPACT_ATOMS: atom_id res chain seq x y z
N MET A 1 45.64 -50.27 -37.70
CA MET A 1 45.17 -49.24 -38.65
C MET A 1 44.02 -48.48 -38.01
N LYS A 2 44.21 -47.19 -37.72
CA LYS A 2 43.23 -46.28 -37.17
C LYS A 2 42.63 -45.46 -38.31
N PRO A 3 41.31 -45.11 -38.29
CA PRO A 3 40.90 -43.87 -38.89
C PRO A 3 40.50 -42.88 -37.83
N ARG A 4 41.04 -41.68 -37.96
CA ARG A 4 40.72 -40.45 -37.30
C ARG A 4 39.34 -39.95 -37.81
N CYS A 5 38.43 -39.63 -36.90
CA CYS A 5 37.26 -38.84 -37.22
C CYS A 5 37.44 -37.47 -36.59
N TRP A 6 37.72 -36.50 -37.45
CA TRP A 6 37.63 -35.07 -37.19
C TRP A 6 36.21 -34.64 -37.56
N LEU A 7 35.48 -34.04 -36.68
CA LEU A 7 34.55 -32.90 -36.86
C LEU A 7 33.65 -32.79 -35.64
N CYS A 8 34.06 -31.99 -34.70
CA CYS A 8 33.14 -31.34 -33.78
C CYS A 8 33.64 -29.91 -33.62
N GLY A 9 33.28 -29.12 -34.62
CA GLY A 9 33.49 -27.66 -34.56
C GLY A 9 32.19 -26.96 -34.47
N LEU A 10 32.14 -26.06 -33.49
CA LEU A 10 31.27 -24.86 -33.41
C LEU A 10 29.75 -25.04 -33.57
N LEU A 11 29.07 -25.08 -32.46
CA LEU A 11 27.81 -24.33 -32.26
C LEU A 11 27.85 -23.72 -30.85
N ALA A 12 28.63 -22.69 -30.72
CA ALA A 12 28.59 -21.79 -29.57
C ALA A 12 27.91 -20.49 -30.00
N ALA A 13 27.00 -20.05 -29.18
CA ALA A 13 26.57 -18.65 -29.04
C ALA A 13 25.72 -18.06 -30.16
N LEU A 14 24.46 -17.96 -29.87
CA LEU A 14 23.60 -16.82 -30.21
C LEU A 14 22.34 -16.87 -29.32
N CYS A 15 22.54 -16.67 -28.00
CA CYS A 15 21.51 -16.24 -27.09
C CYS A 15 21.98 -14.96 -26.43
N ALA A 16 22.29 -13.96 -27.25
CA ALA A 16 22.47 -12.61 -26.79
C ALA A 16 21.34 -11.77 -27.39
N GLY A 17 20.48 -11.24 -26.52
CA GLY A 17 19.56 -10.21 -26.95
C GLY A 17 18.08 -10.45 -26.65
N CYS A 18 17.71 -10.98 -25.48
CA CYS A 18 16.44 -10.56 -24.90
C CYS A 18 16.74 -9.27 -24.17
N GLY A 19 16.41 -8.12 -24.81
CA GLY A 19 16.38 -6.84 -24.14
C GLY A 19 15.44 -6.98 -22.94
N GLY A 20 16.00 -6.94 -21.74
CA GLY A 20 15.25 -6.81 -20.51
C GLY A 20 14.59 -5.43 -20.51
N GLY A 21 13.40 -5.32 -21.06
CA GLY A 21 12.51 -4.26 -20.69
C GLY A 21 12.23 -4.44 -19.21
N ASP A 22 12.60 -3.46 -18.37
CA ASP A 22 12.30 -3.52 -16.95
C ASP A 22 10.80 -3.76 -16.80
N ALA A 23 10.45 -4.83 -16.06
CA ALA A 23 9.05 -5.17 -15.85
C ALA A 23 8.37 -4.03 -15.13
N VAL A 24 7.17 -3.65 -15.59
CA VAL A 24 6.37 -2.60 -14.96
C VAL A 24 6.18 -2.95 -13.47
N PRO A 25 6.58 -2.05 -12.56
CA PRO A 25 6.49 -2.34 -11.13
C PRO A 25 5.03 -2.51 -10.68
N VAL A 26 4.81 -3.49 -9.82
CA VAL A 26 3.50 -3.71 -9.18
C VAL A 26 3.54 -3.06 -7.81
N VAL A 27 2.51 -2.24 -7.53
CA VAL A 27 2.30 -1.52 -6.28
C VAL A 27 1.02 -2.05 -5.62
N GLU A 28 1.13 -2.67 -4.47
CA GLU A 28 -0.02 -3.14 -3.70
C GLU A 28 -0.36 -2.16 -2.58
N PHE A 29 -1.66 -1.87 -2.45
CA PHE A 29 -2.21 -0.94 -1.47
C PHE A 29 -2.95 -1.70 -0.38
N TYR A 30 -2.38 -1.74 0.82
CA TYR A 30 -2.95 -2.38 2.00
C TYR A 30 -3.56 -1.34 2.92
N GLY A 31 -4.72 -1.63 3.49
CA GLY A 31 -5.35 -0.72 4.43
C GLY A 31 -6.78 -1.08 4.75
N ASP A 32 -7.41 -0.17 5.44
CA ASP A 32 -8.80 -0.23 5.88
C ASP A 32 -9.75 0.52 4.92
N SER A 33 -10.86 1.03 5.45
CA SER A 33 -11.85 1.80 4.70
C SER A 33 -11.28 3.08 4.04
N LEU A 34 -10.23 3.67 4.61
CA LEU A 34 -9.58 4.87 4.05
C LEU A 34 -8.84 4.56 2.73
N THR A 35 -8.28 3.36 2.61
CA THR A 35 -7.62 2.88 1.38
C THR A 35 -8.64 2.38 0.38
N PHE A 36 -9.67 1.68 0.86
CA PHE A 36 -10.78 1.20 0.03
C PHE A 36 -11.59 2.36 -0.59
N GLY A 37 -11.65 3.50 0.10
CA GLY A 37 -12.45 4.64 -0.29
C GLY A 37 -13.92 4.50 0.13
N SER A 38 -14.16 3.96 1.33
CA SER A 38 -15.52 3.88 1.88
C SER A 38 -16.05 5.26 2.24
N ILE A 39 -17.36 5.41 2.12
CA ILE A 39 -18.14 6.53 2.64
C ILE A 39 -19.48 6.00 3.17
N GLU A 40 -20.06 6.69 4.14
CA GLU A 40 -21.42 6.39 4.57
C GLU A 40 -22.42 6.98 3.61
N GLY A 41 -23.23 6.13 3.01
CA GLY A 41 -24.32 6.52 2.13
C GLY A 41 -25.65 6.67 2.87
N PRO A 42 -26.76 6.87 2.13
CA PRO A 42 -28.08 6.99 2.72
C PRO A 42 -28.43 5.82 3.64
N ALA A 43 -29.06 6.13 4.77
CA ALA A 43 -29.47 5.15 5.80
C ALA A 43 -28.30 4.39 6.46
N GLY A 44 -27.09 4.95 6.48
CA GLY A 44 -25.92 4.34 7.12
C GLY A 44 -25.31 3.16 6.34
N ALA A 45 -25.73 2.95 5.09
CA ALA A 45 -25.12 1.93 4.25
C ALA A 45 -23.71 2.36 3.82
N LEU A 46 -22.72 1.51 3.99
CA LEU A 46 -21.38 1.77 3.45
C LEU A 46 -21.42 1.68 1.92
N THR A 47 -20.95 2.73 1.28
CA THR A 47 -20.74 2.83 -0.16
C THR A 47 -19.28 3.13 -0.45
N ARG A 48 -18.94 3.38 -1.71
CA ARG A 48 -17.58 3.67 -2.13
C ARG A 48 -17.55 4.98 -2.91
N LEU A 49 -16.47 5.72 -2.81
CA LEU A 49 -16.19 6.88 -3.66
C LEU A 49 -16.31 6.52 -5.14
N ASP A 50 -16.73 7.45 -5.98
CA ASP A 50 -16.85 7.26 -7.44
C ASP A 50 -15.50 6.87 -8.05
N VAL A 51 -14.43 7.50 -7.58
CA VAL A 51 -13.05 7.15 -7.92
C VAL A 51 -12.30 6.79 -6.63
N PRO A 52 -12.21 5.50 -6.29
CA PRO A 52 -11.49 5.05 -5.10
C PRO A 52 -9.99 5.37 -5.15
N PRO A 53 -9.29 5.49 -3.99
CA PRO A 53 -7.90 5.89 -3.92
C PRO A 53 -6.96 5.08 -4.83
N VAL A 54 -7.08 3.75 -4.85
CA VAL A 54 -6.20 2.89 -5.66
C VAL A 54 -6.45 3.08 -7.16
N ARG A 55 -7.71 3.25 -7.56
CA ARG A 55 -8.04 3.61 -8.95
C ARG A 55 -7.49 4.97 -9.32
N ARG A 56 -7.61 5.97 -8.44
CA ARG A 56 -7.03 7.29 -8.65
C ARG A 56 -5.50 7.23 -8.77
N ALA A 57 -4.85 6.41 -7.94
CA ALA A 57 -3.41 6.19 -8.03
C ALA A 57 -3.01 5.59 -9.39
N GLN A 58 -3.76 4.59 -9.88
CA GLN A 58 -3.54 4.01 -11.21
C GLN A 58 -3.71 5.06 -12.32
N GLU A 59 -4.76 5.88 -12.26
CA GLU A 59 -4.99 6.95 -13.24
C GLU A 59 -3.82 7.96 -13.28
N LEU A 60 -3.26 8.30 -12.11
CA LEU A 60 -2.16 9.26 -11.99
C LEU A 60 -0.79 8.68 -12.37
N LEU A 61 -0.57 7.39 -12.15
CA LEU A 61 0.67 6.69 -12.52
C LEU A 61 0.66 6.22 -13.98
N GLY A 62 -0.52 6.03 -14.58
CA GLY A 62 -0.64 5.51 -15.94
C GLY A 62 0.07 4.16 -16.10
N ASP A 63 0.88 4.05 -17.15
CA ASP A 63 1.63 2.83 -17.47
C ASP A 63 2.94 2.69 -16.68
N ALA A 64 3.27 3.64 -15.79
CA ALA A 64 4.50 3.59 -14.99
C ALA A 64 4.46 2.54 -13.86
N ALA A 65 3.26 2.11 -13.45
CA ALA A 65 3.08 1.06 -12.46
C ALA A 65 1.70 0.40 -12.60
N VAL A 66 1.56 -0.81 -12.07
CA VAL A 66 0.28 -1.49 -11.88
C VAL A 66 -0.12 -1.38 -10.41
N CYS A 67 -1.26 -0.75 -10.12
CA CYS A 67 -1.79 -0.59 -8.77
C CYS A 67 -2.81 -1.69 -8.45
N VAL A 68 -2.63 -2.38 -7.33
CA VAL A 68 -3.50 -3.47 -6.88
C VAL A 68 -4.09 -3.11 -5.52
N ASP A 69 -5.42 -3.21 -5.41
CA ASP A 69 -6.16 -2.92 -4.18
C ASP A 69 -6.22 -4.18 -3.29
N MET A 70 -5.55 -4.13 -2.15
CA MET A 70 -5.50 -5.16 -1.12
C MET A 70 -6.18 -4.70 0.18
N SER A 71 -7.02 -3.66 0.11
CA SER A 71 -7.70 -3.09 1.27
C SER A 71 -8.97 -3.85 1.65
N LEU A 72 -9.32 -3.79 2.93
CA LEU A 72 -10.56 -4.32 3.46
C LEU A 72 -11.19 -3.31 4.44
N PRO A 73 -12.40 -2.79 4.15
CA PRO A 73 -13.08 -1.87 5.06
C PRO A 73 -13.19 -2.42 6.49
N GLY A 74 -12.82 -1.59 7.45
CA GLY A 74 -12.87 -1.93 8.86
C GLY A 74 -11.77 -2.88 9.34
N ALA A 75 -10.83 -3.32 8.50
CA ALA A 75 -9.72 -4.15 8.93
C ALA A 75 -8.72 -3.37 9.78
N THR A 76 -8.27 -3.98 10.86
CA THR A 76 -7.15 -3.50 11.68
C THR A 76 -5.82 -4.07 11.18
N VAL A 77 -4.72 -3.52 11.66
CA VAL A 77 -3.37 -4.10 11.44
C VAL A 77 -3.34 -5.58 11.86
N ARG A 78 -4.01 -5.94 12.96
CA ARG A 78 -4.07 -7.31 13.44
C ARG A 78 -4.82 -8.22 12.47
N ASP A 79 -5.97 -7.75 11.95
CA ASP A 79 -6.74 -8.52 10.96
C ASP A 79 -5.90 -8.84 9.72
N ALA A 80 -5.07 -7.89 9.27
CA ALA A 80 -4.15 -8.09 8.15
C ALA A 80 -3.06 -9.13 8.45
N LEU A 81 -2.45 -9.08 9.64
CA LEU A 81 -1.42 -10.04 10.04
C LEU A 81 -1.98 -11.45 10.19
N ASP A 82 -3.14 -11.60 10.82
CA ASP A 82 -3.75 -12.89 11.13
C ASP A 82 -4.49 -13.50 9.92
N GLY A 83 -4.86 -12.70 8.92
CA GLY A 83 -5.56 -13.17 7.73
C GLY A 83 -7.01 -13.52 7.98
N VAL A 84 -7.83 -12.54 8.40
CA VAL A 84 -9.27 -12.78 8.60
C VAL A 84 -9.98 -13.19 7.31
N ALA A 85 -11.13 -13.89 7.43
CA ALA A 85 -11.79 -14.61 6.34
C ALA A 85 -12.11 -13.79 5.07
N MET A 86 -12.22 -12.47 5.17
CA MET A 86 -12.49 -11.60 4.02
C MET A 86 -11.27 -10.84 3.51
N MET A 87 -10.08 -11.07 4.11
CA MET A 87 -8.85 -10.41 3.68
C MET A 87 -8.47 -10.88 2.27
N PRO A 88 -8.32 -9.98 1.29
CA PRO A 88 -8.12 -10.38 -0.11
C PRO A 88 -6.82 -11.12 -0.37
N PHE A 89 -5.87 -11.05 0.56
CA PHE A 89 -4.55 -11.68 0.45
C PHE A 89 -4.30 -12.81 1.49
N GLY A 90 -5.28 -13.13 2.34
CA GLY A 90 -5.06 -14.07 3.44
C GLY A 90 -4.13 -13.49 4.51
N ARG A 91 -3.16 -14.29 5.00
CA ARG A 91 -2.18 -13.82 5.99
C ARG A 91 -1.09 -12.97 5.34
N PHE A 92 -0.81 -11.81 5.92
CA PHE A 92 0.15 -10.86 5.34
C PHE A 92 1.55 -11.48 5.12
N ALA A 93 2.06 -12.25 6.09
CA ALA A 93 3.38 -12.87 5.97
C ALA A 93 3.49 -13.85 4.79
N GLU A 94 2.44 -14.61 4.53
CA GLU A 94 2.39 -15.59 3.44
C GLU A 94 2.28 -14.88 2.08
N HIS A 95 1.42 -13.86 2.01
CA HIS A 95 1.21 -13.10 0.80
C HIS A 95 2.46 -12.31 0.40
N VAL A 96 3.07 -11.57 1.33
CA VAL A 96 4.23 -10.72 1.05
C VAL A 96 5.43 -11.52 0.56
N ALA A 97 5.56 -12.77 0.99
CA ALA A 97 6.61 -13.67 0.52
C ALA A 97 6.35 -14.21 -0.90
N ALA A 98 5.09 -14.27 -1.33
CA ALA A 98 4.68 -14.87 -2.61
C ALA A 98 4.41 -13.84 -3.72
N THR A 99 4.01 -12.63 -3.39
CA THR A 99 3.63 -11.61 -4.37
C THR A 99 4.81 -11.12 -5.20
N SER A 100 4.55 -10.80 -6.47
CA SER A 100 5.50 -10.12 -7.36
C SER A 100 5.58 -8.61 -7.14
N ALA A 101 4.73 -8.02 -6.28
CA ALA A 101 4.77 -6.60 -5.98
C ALA A 101 6.15 -6.17 -5.48
N SER A 102 6.65 -5.06 -5.98
CA SER A 102 7.93 -4.47 -5.56
C SER A 102 7.77 -3.37 -4.52
N VAL A 103 6.59 -2.74 -4.49
CA VAL A 103 6.25 -1.64 -3.58
C VAL A 103 4.96 -1.97 -2.83
N MET A 104 4.95 -1.71 -1.53
CA MET A 104 3.81 -1.87 -0.66
C MET A 104 3.44 -0.53 -0.03
N VAL A 105 2.25 -0.04 -0.34
CA VAL A 105 1.64 1.11 0.34
C VAL A 105 0.82 0.58 1.50
N ILE A 106 1.16 0.94 2.72
CA ILE A 106 0.48 0.47 3.93
C ILE A 106 -0.19 1.66 4.63
N ARG A 107 -1.52 1.62 4.74
CA ARG A 107 -2.34 2.66 5.34
C ARG A 107 -3.39 2.06 6.27
N TYR A 108 -2.97 1.73 7.48
CA TYR A 108 -3.84 1.32 8.58
C TYR A 108 -3.87 2.39 9.67
N GLY A 109 -4.79 2.25 10.61
CA GLY A 109 -4.93 3.10 11.78
C GLY A 109 -6.32 3.74 11.92
N GLY A 110 -7.05 3.95 10.83
CA GLY A 110 -8.42 4.46 10.90
C GLY A 110 -9.36 3.48 11.60
N ALA A 111 -9.39 2.23 11.14
CA ALA A 111 -10.19 1.17 11.77
C ALA A 111 -9.67 0.80 13.16
N ASP A 112 -8.34 0.81 13.36
CA ASP A 112 -7.73 0.58 14.66
C ASP A 112 -8.20 1.62 15.68
N ALA A 113 -8.21 2.91 15.32
CA ALA A 113 -8.67 4.00 16.16
C ALA A 113 -10.16 3.87 16.52
N VAL A 114 -11.02 3.62 15.52
CA VAL A 114 -12.47 3.46 15.74
C VAL A 114 -12.79 2.24 16.61
N ARG A 115 -12.02 1.16 16.49
CA ARG A 115 -12.17 -0.06 17.29
C ARG A 115 -11.46 0.01 18.65
N GLY A 116 -10.69 1.05 18.92
CA GLY A 116 -9.94 1.21 20.16
C GLY A 116 -8.82 0.19 20.31
N THR A 117 -8.16 -0.19 19.23
CA THR A 117 -6.95 -1.04 19.29
C THR A 117 -5.92 -0.36 20.22
N PRO A 118 -5.40 -1.04 21.26
CA PRO A 118 -4.40 -0.44 22.11
C PRO A 118 -3.20 0.07 21.31
N LEU A 119 -2.74 1.29 21.57
CA LEU A 119 -1.68 1.96 20.79
C LEU A 119 -0.41 1.11 20.66
N ALA A 120 -0.01 0.43 21.75
CA ALA A 120 1.15 -0.47 21.74
C ALA A 120 0.94 -1.71 20.86
N ASP A 121 -0.30 -2.19 20.71
CA ASP A 121 -0.62 -3.33 19.84
C ASP A 121 -0.63 -2.89 18.38
N PHE A 122 -1.17 -1.72 18.09
CA PHE A 122 -1.11 -1.10 16.77
C PHE A 122 0.35 -0.88 16.33
N GLU A 123 1.17 -0.26 17.17
CA GLU A 123 2.58 -0.02 16.89
C GLU A 123 3.34 -1.31 16.58
N ARG A 124 3.20 -2.34 17.44
CA ARG A 124 3.84 -3.64 17.21
C ARG A 124 3.37 -4.31 15.92
N GLY A 125 2.08 -4.24 15.64
CA GLY A 125 1.50 -4.84 14.43
C GLY A 125 2.00 -4.14 13.16
N LEU A 126 2.00 -2.81 13.14
CA LEU A 126 2.47 -2.04 12.00
C LEU A 126 3.97 -2.24 11.76
N ALA A 127 4.78 -2.21 12.83
CA ALA A 127 6.22 -2.51 12.76
C ALA A 127 6.49 -3.93 12.23
N ALA A 128 5.67 -4.91 12.63
CA ALA A 128 5.77 -6.27 12.11
C ALA A 128 5.46 -6.34 10.60
N MET A 129 4.43 -5.66 10.12
CA MET A 129 4.13 -5.60 8.68
C MET A 129 5.30 -5.00 7.89
N VAL A 130 5.84 -3.86 8.34
CA VAL A 130 7.00 -3.22 7.70
C VAL A 130 8.22 -4.14 7.70
N GLY A 131 8.51 -4.76 8.85
CA GLY A 131 9.63 -5.70 8.99
C GLY A 131 9.51 -6.91 8.06
N LEU A 132 8.33 -7.53 7.97
CA LEU A 132 8.05 -8.65 7.07
C LEU A 132 8.25 -8.26 5.61
N ALA A 133 7.70 -7.13 5.16
CA ALA A 133 7.86 -6.66 3.80
C ALA A 133 9.33 -6.39 3.44
N LYS A 134 10.06 -5.68 4.30
CA LYS A 134 11.48 -5.37 4.09
C LYS A 134 12.37 -6.62 4.13
N SER A 135 12.03 -7.63 4.94
CA SER A 135 12.80 -8.87 5.04
C SER A 135 12.83 -9.68 3.72
N VAL A 136 11.84 -9.49 2.86
CA VAL A 136 11.75 -10.11 1.54
C VAL A 136 12.03 -9.11 0.39
N GLY A 137 12.69 -8.00 0.70
CA GLY A 137 13.17 -7.04 -0.30
C GLY A 137 12.10 -6.09 -0.86
N LYS A 138 10.91 -6.01 -0.27
CA LYS A 138 9.90 -5.05 -0.71
C LYS A 138 10.23 -3.64 -0.21
N ARG A 139 9.92 -2.65 -1.05
CA ARG A 139 9.92 -1.25 -0.65
C ARG A 139 8.59 -0.91 0.00
N VAL A 140 8.63 -0.19 1.10
CA VAL A 140 7.42 0.15 1.87
C VAL A 140 7.22 1.66 1.86
N LEU A 141 5.98 2.08 1.63
CA LEU A 141 5.51 3.45 1.82
C LEU A 141 4.43 3.41 2.90
N LEU A 142 4.72 3.96 4.07
CA LEU A 142 3.71 4.19 5.10
C LEU A 142 2.93 5.46 4.80
N VAL A 143 1.62 5.40 5.01
CA VAL A 143 0.72 6.54 4.82
C VAL A 143 0.05 6.86 6.15
N GLY A 144 0.14 8.11 6.57
CA GLY A 144 -0.44 8.61 7.81
C GLY A 144 -1.96 8.46 7.88
N VAL A 145 -2.49 8.62 9.07
CA VAL A 145 -3.93 8.56 9.35
C VAL A 145 -4.50 9.98 9.29
N ILE A 146 -5.61 10.15 8.60
CA ILE A 146 -6.26 11.46 8.45
C ILE A 146 -6.69 12.04 9.78
N ALA A 147 -6.72 13.36 9.87
CA ALA A 147 -7.38 14.06 10.96
C ALA A 147 -8.90 13.87 10.90
N THR A 148 -9.53 13.77 12.06
CA THR A 148 -10.99 13.75 12.21
C THR A 148 -11.42 14.88 13.13
N THR A 149 -12.71 15.21 13.11
CA THR A 149 -13.24 16.26 14.01
C THR A 149 -13.14 15.92 15.49
N THR A 150 -12.99 14.65 15.84
CA THR A 150 -12.89 14.15 17.22
C THR A 150 -11.46 13.95 17.69
N GLY A 151 -10.47 13.97 16.78
CA GLY A 151 -9.09 13.68 17.10
C GLY A 151 -8.80 12.19 17.43
N VAL A 152 -9.76 11.29 17.23
CA VAL A 152 -9.62 9.86 17.58
C VAL A 152 -8.45 9.17 16.91
N THR A 153 -7.97 9.70 15.79
CA THR A 153 -6.88 9.16 14.98
C THR A 153 -5.51 9.75 15.31
N ASP A 154 -5.42 10.75 16.20
CA ASP A 154 -4.20 11.55 16.36
C ASP A 154 -3.01 10.73 16.87
N ASP A 155 -3.23 9.94 17.91
CA ASP A 155 -2.17 9.10 18.48
C ASP A 155 -1.73 7.99 17.52
N TYR A 156 -2.64 7.48 16.67
CA TYR A 156 -2.33 6.46 15.66
C TYR A 156 -1.46 7.04 14.55
N ASP A 157 -1.72 8.26 14.12
CA ASP A 157 -0.91 8.95 13.12
C ASP A 157 0.54 9.15 13.59
N LEU A 158 0.71 9.62 14.84
CA LEU A 158 2.04 9.75 15.46
C LEU A 158 2.80 8.41 15.53
N ILE A 159 2.08 7.30 15.71
CA ILE A 159 2.69 5.97 15.67
C ILE A 159 3.13 5.60 14.28
N VAL A 160 2.35 5.89 13.23
CA VAL A 160 2.74 5.60 11.85
C VAL A 160 4.04 6.30 11.49
N GLU A 161 4.16 7.59 11.82
CA GLU A 161 5.39 8.38 11.60
C GLU A 161 6.58 7.76 12.36
N ARG A 162 6.41 7.46 13.66
CA ARG A 162 7.45 6.85 14.48
C ARG A 162 7.90 5.48 13.95
N VAL A 163 6.99 4.65 13.47
CA VAL A 163 7.34 3.36 12.85
C VAL A 163 8.09 3.57 11.54
N ALA A 164 7.71 4.57 10.74
CA ALA A 164 8.42 4.90 9.51
C ALA A 164 9.87 5.28 9.81
N ASP A 165 10.09 6.16 10.78
CA ASP A 165 11.41 6.59 11.22
C ASP A 165 12.25 5.43 11.75
N ALA A 166 11.67 4.62 12.64
CA ALA A 166 12.36 3.48 13.26
C ALA A 166 12.81 2.42 12.24
N HIS A 167 12.07 2.26 11.16
CA HIS A 167 12.38 1.30 10.10
C HIS A 167 13.10 1.92 8.89
N GLY A 168 13.33 3.23 8.87
CA GLY A 168 13.91 3.95 7.72
C GLY A 168 13.12 3.67 6.45
N THR A 169 11.82 3.91 6.48
CA THR A 169 10.93 3.73 5.33
C THR A 169 10.25 5.05 4.97
N ASP A 170 9.84 5.18 3.71
CA ASP A 170 9.18 6.39 3.25
C ASP A 170 7.83 6.59 3.97
N PHE A 171 7.49 7.85 4.26
CA PHE A 171 6.26 8.24 4.94
C PHE A 171 5.54 9.36 4.18
N VAL A 172 4.23 9.25 4.07
CA VAL A 172 3.36 10.31 3.54
C VAL A 172 2.60 10.93 4.70
N ASP A 173 2.97 12.15 5.06
CA ASP A 173 2.20 12.96 5.99
C ASP A 173 0.91 13.46 5.31
N VAL A 174 -0.19 12.74 5.54
CA VAL A 174 -1.50 13.12 4.99
C VAL A 174 -2.13 14.31 5.71
N ARG A 175 -1.64 14.66 6.92
CA ARG A 175 -2.12 15.81 7.67
C ARG A 175 -1.55 17.12 7.15
N ALA A 176 -0.42 17.06 6.43
CA ALA A 176 0.09 18.18 5.66
C ALA A 176 -0.72 18.46 4.37
N VAL A 177 -1.63 17.54 3.98
CA VAL A 177 -2.52 17.77 2.84
C VAL A 177 -3.62 18.76 3.25
N PRO A 178 -3.79 19.88 2.54
CA PRO A 178 -4.80 20.88 2.89
C PRO A 178 -6.19 20.27 3.04
N VAL A 179 -6.86 20.61 4.14
CA VAL A 179 -8.19 20.10 4.51
C VAL A 179 -9.02 21.22 5.15
N ALA A 180 -10.31 21.22 4.84
CA ALA A 180 -11.31 22.07 5.48
C ALA A 180 -12.32 21.19 6.24
N LEU A 181 -12.06 20.90 7.50
CA LEU A 181 -12.97 20.12 8.34
C LEU A 181 -14.14 20.99 8.83
N PRO A 182 -15.38 20.44 8.86
CA PRO A 182 -15.76 19.08 8.47
C PRO A 182 -16.08 18.91 6.97
N ASP A 183 -16.05 19.96 6.15
CA ASP A 183 -16.58 19.97 4.77
C ASP A 183 -15.87 18.98 3.84
N ASP A 184 -14.60 18.67 4.11
CA ASP A 184 -13.83 17.68 3.34
C ASP A 184 -14.06 16.23 3.82
N LEU A 185 -14.89 16.00 4.84
CA LEU A 185 -15.35 14.67 5.25
C LEU A 185 -16.70 14.34 4.58
N ALA A 186 -16.84 13.10 4.15
CA ALA A 186 -18.11 12.57 3.65
C ALA A 186 -19.01 12.12 4.82
N ASP A 187 -18.40 11.73 5.92
CA ASP A 187 -19.03 11.32 7.18
C ASP A 187 -18.10 11.66 8.37
N ALA A 188 -18.27 11.00 9.51
CA ALA A 188 -17.47 11.30 10.71
C ALA A 188 -15.97 10.98 10.57
N VAL A 189 -15.58 10.07 9.67
CA VAL A 189 -14.23 9.51 9.59
C VAL A 189 -13.68 9.30 8.18
N HIS A 190 -14.49 9.44 7.13
CA HIS A 190 -14.06 9.19 5.76
C HIS A 190 -13.93 10.47 4.94
N PRO A 191 -12.85 10.63 4.16
CA PRO A 191 -12.69 11.77 3.27
C PRO A 191 -13.75 11.79 2.17
N ALA A 192 -14.27 12.97 1.86
CA ALA A 192 -14.99 13.21 0.62
C ALA A 192 -14.06 13.07 -0.59
N GLN A 193 -14.63 12.89 -1.79
CA GLN A 193 -13.87 12.63 -3.02
C GLN A 193 -12.71 13.62 -3.23
N ALA A 194 -12.97 14.92 -3.07
CA ALA A 194 -11.96 15.95 -3.35
C ALA A 194 -10.75 15.86 -2.41
N TRP A 195 -10.96 15.56 -1.11
CA TRP A 195 -9.84 15.37 -0.18
C TRP A 195 -9.13 14.04 -0.40
N SER A 196 -9.88 12.96 -0.67
CA SER A 196 -9.32 11.67 -1.04
C SER A 196 -8.41 11.78 -2.27
N ASP A 197 -8.80 12.55 -3.28
CA ASP A 197 -7.99 12.80 -4.48
C ASP A 197 -6.69 13.57 -4.15
N ARG A 198 -6.75 14.58 -3.27
CA ARG A 198 -5.55 15.31 -2.82
C ARG A 198 -4.58 14.41 -2.03
N ILE A 199 -5.11 13.57 -1.14
CA ILE A 199 -4.30 12.59 -0.40
C ILE A 199 -3.65 11.61 -1.37
N THR A 200 -4.41 11.06 -2.30
CA THR A 200 -3.89 10.10 -3.29
C THR A 200 -2.81 10.74 -4.18
N ALA A 201 -2.97 12.00 -4.56
CA ALA A 201 -1.93 12.73 -5.29
C ALA A 201 -0.64 12.90 -4.46
N ALA A 202 -0.75 13.07 -3.14
CA ALA A 202 0.42 13.08 -2.26
C ALA A 202 1.12 11.71 -2.23
N ILE A 203 0.37 10.62 -2.10
CA ILE A 203 0.91 9.25 -2.16
C ILE A 203 1.62 9.01 -3.49
N VAL A 204 1.00 9.39 -4.61
CA VAL A 204 1.56 9.16 -5.96
C VAL A 204 2.88 9.92 -6.16
N ARG A 205 3.05 11.12 -5.62
CA ARG A 205 4.35 11.83 -5.68
C ARG A 205 5.50 11.01 -5.07
N HIS A 206 5.27 10.32 -3.96
CA HIS A 206 6.26 9.40 -3.37
C HIS A 206 6.47 8.17 -4.26
N LEU A 207 5.39 7.56 -4.75
CA LEU A 207 5.46 6.39 -5.62
C LEU A 207 6.22 6.67 -6.91
N GLN A 208 6.08 7.84 -7.50
CA GLN A 208 6.84 8.23 -8.70
C GLN A 208 8.36 8.22 -8.48
N ALA A 209 8.83 8.50 -7.27
CA ALA A 209 10.25 8.36 -6.92
C ALA A 209 10.63 6.88 -6.68
N MET A 210 9.70 6.08 -6.18
CA MET A 210 9.90 4.66 -5.87
C MET A 210 9.78 3.75 -7.10
N THR A 211 9.07 4.14 -8.15
CA THR A 211 8.83 3.33 -9.34
C THR A 211 9.74 3.67 -10.51
N LYS A 212 10.61 4.66 -10.36
CA LYS A 212 11.65 4.93 -11.36
C LYS A 212 12.68 3.80 -11.37
N PRO A 213 13.13 3.38 -12.55
CA PRO A 213 14.16 2.37 -12.71
C PRO A 213 15.51 2.82 -12.15
#